data_f060c42373b9213d4750f05f59893fe9
#
_entry.id   f060c42373b9213d4750f05f59893fe9
#
_cell.length_a   1.000
_cell.length_b   1.000
_cell.length_c   1.000
_cell.angle_alpha   90.00
_cell.angle_beta   90.00
_cell.angle_gamma   90.00
#
_symmetry.space_group_name_H-M   'P 1'
#
loop_
_entity.id
_entity.type
_entity.pdbx_description
1 polymer ?
#
loop_
_entity_poly.entity_id
_entity_poly.type
_entity_poly.pdbx_seq_one_letter_code
_entity_poly.pdbx_strand_id
1 'polypeptide(L)'
;MNDDSNSCCMYVSAEKANPLTLFLFTQACTNFLVTKGASVDGSNFITYAADSHIRYGELYFTPAADWTPGSMRTIYDRGTNAVRGYVPQPAHTYQVVGYINENQVALGETTFGGRTELIDPKGLIDYGSLMFMALERSSSAREAIKIMADLVEEYGYGSDGETFSISDANEVWYMEIIGKGYTPKYDKKLNDTINADKGAVWVAIRIPDGYISGHANAARITTFHLRDGMKSITDKDWKKLYNENVEIIYKHDIIDFARRKGYFNGKDADFDFSAAFAPVDFSAARICDLRV
;
A
#
# COMPACT_ATOMS: atom_id res chain seq x y z
N MET A 1 -12.79 23.48 36.12
CA MET A 1 -11.59 23.51 35.27
C MET A 1 -11.01 22.10 35.38
N ASN A 2 -11.47 21.21 34.55
CA ASN A 2 -10.94 19.84 34.43
C ASN A 2 -10.10 19.81 33.16
N ASP A 3 -8.84 19.59 33.37
CA ASP A 3 -7.82 19.49 32.33
C ASP A 3 -7.77 18.00 31.91
N ASP A 4 -8.56 17.65 30.91
CA ASP A 4 -8.51 16.32 30.29
C ASP A 4 -7.64 16.39 29.06
N SER A 5 -6.33 16.52 29.27
CA SER A 5 -5.34 16.20 28.26
C SER A 5 -5.26 14.67 28.12
N ASN A 6 -6.09 14.11 27.26
CA ASN A 6 -5.98 12.71 26.85
C ASN A 6 -4.68 12.49 26.07
N SER A 7 -3.61 12.27 26.82
CA SER A 7 -2.40 11.66 26.32
C SER A 7 -2.73 10.22 25.92
N CYS A 8 -2.65 9.92 24.63
CA CYS A 8 -2.78 8.56 24.10
C CYS A 8 -1.54 7.75 24.50
N CYS A 9 -1.38 7.46 25.79
CA CYS A 9 -0.35 6.59 26.31
C CYS A 9 -0.95 5.25 26.73
N MET A 10 -0.37 4.18 26.20
CA MET A 10 -0.68 2.80 26.54
C MET A 10 -0.65 2.53 28.05
N TYR A 11 -1.80 2.13 28.60
CA TYR A 11 -1.83 1.33 29.83
C TYR A 11 -2.18 -0.11 29.47
N VAL A 12 -1.19 -0.97 29.41
CA VAL A 12 -1.40 -2.41 29.45
C VAL A 12 -1.49 -2.79 30.92
N SER A 13 -2.65 -3.28 31.38
CA SER A 13 -2.77 -3.84 32.72
C SER A 13 -1.87 -5.06 32.86
N ALA A 14 -0.93 -5.01 33.77
CA ALA A 14 0.14 -5.99 33.98
C ALA A 14 -0.31 -7.36 34.53
N GLU A 15 -1.58 -7.62 34.65
CA GLU A 15 -2.06 -8.77 35.45
C GLU A 15 -2.25 -10.09 34.71
N LYS A 16 -2.09 -10.18 33.37
CA LYS A 16 -2.18 -11.45 32.63
C LYS A 16 -1.28 -11.57 31.39
N ALA A 17 -0.18 -10.88 31.32
CA ALA A 17 0.76 -11.04 30.21
C ALA A 17 1.84 -12.06 30.57
N ASN A 18 1.87 -13.19 29.86
CA ASN A 18 2.99 -14.11 29.86
C ASN A 18 4.24 -13.33 29.41
N PRO A 19 5.35 -13.31 30.16
CA PRO A 19 6.53 -12.51 29.84
C PRO A 19 7.19 -12.84 28.49
N LEU A 20 6.84 -13.97 27.86
CA LEU A 20 7.29 -14.32 26.51
C LEU A 20 6.48 -13.66 25.38
N THR A 21 5.32 -13.04 25.67
CA THR A 21 4.44 -12.43 24.65
C THR A 21 4.66 -10.90 24.53
N LEU A 22 5.57 -10.31 25.31
CA LEU A 22 5.79 -8.87 25.37
C LEU A 22 6.81 -8.36 24.33
N PHE A 23 7.30 -9.21 23.44
CA PHE A 23 8.12 -8.82 22.28
C PHE A 23 7.33 -8.80 20.96
N LEU A 24 6.05 -8.52 21.01
CA LEU A 24 5.36 -8.08 19.81
C LEU A 24 5.86 -6.66 19.51
N PHE A 25 6.77 -6.57 18.56
CA PHE A 25 7.24 -5.33 17.97
C PHE A 25 6.03 -4.53 17.50
N THR A 26 5.60 -3.55 18.29
CA THR A 26 4.66 -2.54 17.85
C THR A 26 5.41 -1.66 16.88
N GLN A 27 5.39 -2.02 15.60
CA GLN A 27 5.71 -1.08 14.54
C GLN A 27 4.52 -0.15 14.44
N ALA A 28 4.69 1.10 14.81
CA ALA A 28 3.70 2.13 14.59
C ALA A 28 4.21 3.04 13.48
N CYS A 29 3.33 3.39 12.54
CA CYS A 29 3.62 4.32 11.47
C CYS A 29 2.51 5.37 11.42
N THR A 30 2.82 6.58 11.01
CA THR A 30 1.83 7.64 10.88
C THR A 30 2.16 8.51 9.67
N ASN A 31 1.18 8.68 8.78
CA ASN A 31 1.30 9.56 7.64
C ASN A 31 0.18 10.59 7.65
N PHE A 32 0.50 11.81 7.26
CA PHE A 32 -0.46 12.86 6.92
C PHE A 32 -0.34 13.19 5.44
N LEU A 33 -1.48 13.50 4.83
CA LEU A 33 -1.60 13.90 3.44
C LEU A 33 -2.31 15.25 3.41
N VAL A 34 -1.69 16.25 2.79
CA VAL A 34 -2.22 17.61 2.67
C VAL A 34 -2.24 17.98 1.20
N THR A 35 -3.42 18.32 0.69
CA THR A 35 -3.56 18.75 -0.69
C THR A 35 -3.21 20.23 -0.85
N LYS A 36 -2.86 20.63 -2.06
CA LYS A 36 -2.43 22.01 -2.37
C LYS A 36 -3.43 23.08 -1.95
N GLY A 37 -4.73 22.79 -2.02
CA GLY A 37 -5.77 23.71 -1.57
C GLY A 37 -5.89 23.85 -0.06
N ALA A 38 -5.29 22.92 0.71
CA ALA A 38 -5.23 22.98 2.17
C ALA A 38 -3.89 23.49 2.70
N SER A 39 -2.88 23.64 1.84
CA SER A 39 -1.55 24.14 2.20
C SER A 39 -1.44 25.66 2.04
N VAL A 40 -0.50 26.27 2.77
CA VAL A 40 -0.29 27.74 2.76
C VAL A 40 0.35 28.21 1.45
N ASP A 41 1.21 27.39 0.85
CA ASP A 41 2.02 27.73 -0.32
C ASP A 41 1.55 27.05 -1.63
N GLY A 42 0.43 26.31 -1.56
CA GLY A 42 -0.12 25.61 -2.73
C GLY A 42 0.62 24.34 -3.12
N SER A 43 1.47 23.79 -2.26
CA SER A 43 2.13 22.51 -2.49
C SER A 43 1.32 21.35 -1.89
N ASN A 44 1.48 20.16 -2.45
CA ASN A 44 1.02 18.92 -1.86
C ASN A 44 2.07 18.39 -0.87
N PHE A 45 1.63 17.90 0.29
CA PHE A 45 2.51 17.29 1.29
C PHE A 45 2.06 15.87 1.62
N ILE A 46 3.04 15.01 1.77
CA ILE A 46 2.88 13.77 2.53
C ILE A 46 3.97 13.72 3.61
N THR A 47 3.62 13.25 4.80
CA THR A 47 4.59 12.89 5.82
C THR A 47 4.74 11.38 5.84
N TYR A 48 5.90 10.91 6.27
CA TYR A 48 6.14 9.50 6.46
C TYR A 48 6.96 9.30 7.74
N ALA A 49 6.29 8.80 8.79
CA ALA A 49 6.93 8.37 10.02
C ALA A 49 6.79 6.84 10.13
N ALA A 50 7.92 6.14 10.12
CA ALA A 50 8.00 4.71 10.35
C ALA A 50 8.69 4.48 11.70
N ASP A 51 7.94 4.03 12.71
CA ASP A 51 8.47 3.79 14.05
C ASP A 51 9.17 2.43 14.08
N SER A 52 10.44 2.42 14.45
CA SER A 52 11.23 1.20 14.55
C SER A 52 12.27 1.32 15.67
N HIS A 53 12.44 0.25 16.45
CA HIS A 53 13.48 0.17 17.47
C HIS A 53 14.87 -0.16 16.94
N ILE A 54 14.96 -0.65 15.69
CA ILE A 54 16.19 -1.20 15.11
C ILE A 54 16.56 -0.60 13.75
N ARG A 55 15.73 0.26 13.19
CA ARG A 55 15.99 0.93 11.92
C ARG A 55 16.18 2.41 12.13
N TYR A 56 17.11 2.99 11.39
CA TYR A 56 17.36 4.43 11.37
C TYR A 56 16.79 5.01 10.08
N GLY A 57 16.27 6.24 10.16
CA GLY A 57 15.95 7.02 8.98
C GLY A 57 17.24 7.50 8.32
N GLU A 58 17.45 7.14 7.06
CA GLU A 58 18.56 7.61 6.25
C GLU A 58 18.01 8.31 5.00
N LEU A 59 18.73 9.32 4.54
CA LEU A 59 18.43 9.94 3.27
C LEU A 59 19.11 9.15 2.15
N TYR A 60 18.39 8.15 1.62
CA TYR A 60 18.89 7.36 0.51
C TYR A 60 18.88 8.18 -0.78
N PHE A 61 19.91 7.96 -1.59
CA PHE A 61 20.02 8.54 -2.92
C PHE A 61 20.23 7.42 -3.94
N THR A 62 19.32 7.36 -4.91
CA THR A 62 19.43 6.46 -6.07
C THR A 62 19.50 7.33 -7.31
N PRO A 63 20.62 7.33 -8.06
CA PRO A 63 20.75 8.12 -9.27
C PRO A 63 19.82 7.59 -10.38
N ALA A 64 19.41 8.49 -11.27
CA ALA A 64 18.79 8.10 -12.52
C ALA A 64 19.76 7.22 -13.34
N ALA A 65 19.20 6.27 -14.08
CA ALA A 65 20.02 5.36 -14.90
C ALA A 65 19.30 4.94 -16.18
N ASP A 66 20.08 4.77 -17.25
CA ASP A 66 19.64 4.12 -18.48
C ASP A 66 20.09 2.65 -18.48
N TRP A 67 19.17 1.78 -18.83
CA TRP A 67 19.37 0.33 -18.76
C TRP A 67 19.38 -0.30 -20.15
N THR A 68 20.32 -1.17 -20.39
CA THR A 68 20.33 -1.97 -21.61
C THR A 68 19.19 -2.99 -21.61
N PRO A 69 18.65 -3.36 -22.79
CA PRO A 69 17.63 -4.40 -22.88
C PRO A 69 18.06 -5.71 -22.19
N GLY A 70 17.19 -6.27 -21.37
CA GLY A 70 17.47 -7.47 -20.58
C GLY A 70 18.11 -7.22 -19.21
N SER A 71 18.39 -5.97 -18.83
CA SER A 71 18.82 -5.66 -17.47
C SER A 71 17.75 -6.04 -16.45
N MET A 72 18.19 -6.56 -15.32
CA MET A 72 17.30 -7.06 -14.26
C MET A 72 17.61 -6.35 -12.94
N ARG A 73 16.56 -5.99 -12.21
CA ARG A 73 16.64 -5.57 -10.81
C ARG A 73 16.60 -6.82 -9.93
N THR A 74 17.57 -6.96 -9.03
CA THR A 74 17.53 -8.01 -8.00
C THR A 74 16.59 -7.59 -6.86
N ILE A 75 15.70 -8.48 -6.47
CA ILE A 75 14.83 -8.32 -5.30
C ILE A 75 15.43 -9.16 -4.16
N TYR A 76 15.61 -8.50 -3.03
CA TYR A 76 16.18 -9.11 -1.83
C TYR A 76 15.11 -9.28 -0.75
N ASP A 77 15.26 -10.32 0.04
CA ASP A 77 14.52 -10.45 1.28
C ASP A 77 15.05 -9.43 2.30
N ARG A 78 14.16 -8.63 2.87
CA ARG A 78 14.55 -7.54 3.76
C ARG A 78 15.09 -7.98 5.12
N GLY A 79 14.73 -9.17 5.57
CA GLY A 79 15.21 -9.72 6.84
C GLY A 79 16.56 -10.40 6.74
N THR A 80 16.79 -11.11 5.63
CA THR A 80 17.96 -11.99 5.45
C THR A 80 18.96 -11.50 4.39
N ASN A 81 18.59 -10.49 3.58
CA ASN A 81 19.32 -10.07 2.38
C ASN A 81 19.52 -11.18 1.33
N ALA A 82 18.80 -12.28 1.43
CA ALA A 82 18.83 -13.33 0.42
C ALA A 82 18.15 -12.85 -0.87
N VAL A 83 18.67 -13.28 -2.03
CA VAL A 83 18.04 -13.00 -3.31
C VAL A 83 16.71 -13.77 -3.40
N ARG A 84 15.61 -13.05 -3.60
CA ARG A 84 14.28 -13.63 -3.82
C ARG A 84 13.98 -13.86 -5.30
N GLY A 85 14.48 -13.00 -6.17
CA GLY A 85 14.24 -13.09 -7.60
C GLY A 85 14.65 -11.83 -8.33
N TYR A 86 14.12 -11.68 -9.54
CA TYR A 86 14.50 -10.62 -10.46
C TYR A 86 13.27 -10.03 -11.15
N VAL A 87 13.32 -8.72 -11.37
CA VAL A 87 12.31 -7.96 -12.12
C VAL A 87 13.01 -7.21 -13.25
N PRO A 88 12.50 -7.22 -14.49
CA PRO A 88 13.10 -6.47 -15.58
C PRO A 88 13.20 -4.96 -15.26
N GLN A 89 14.33 -4.36 -15.61
CA GLN A 89 14.49 -2.91 -15.57
C GLN A 89 13.79 -2.29 -16.79
N PRO A 90 13.12 -1.12 -16.62
CA PRO A 90 12.69 -0.32 -17.75
C PRO A 90 13.91 0.26 -18.48
N ALA A 91 13.72 0.88 -19.63
CA ALA A 91 14.82 1.51 -20.37
C ALA A 91 15.49 2.64 -19.57
N HIS A 92 14.72 3.32 -18.73
CA HIS A 92 15.17 4.41 -17.87
C HIS A 92 14.55 4.28 -16.47
N THR A 93 15.33 4.63 -15.44
CA THR A 93 14.84 4.82 -14.07
C THR A 93 15.16 6.20 -13.59
N TYR A 94 14.20 6.84 -12.92
CA TYR A 94 14.32 8.19 -12.37
C TYR A 94 15.18 8.23 -11.11
N GLN A 95 15.79 9.37 -10.88
CA GLN A 95 16.50 9.66 -9.64
C GLN A 95 15.52 9.72 -8.47
N VAL A 96 15.93 9.12 -7.34
CA VAL A 96 15.15 9.12 -6.08
C VAL A 96 16.02 9.63 -4.93
N VAL A 97 15.48 10.55 -4.14
CA VAL A 97 16.07 11.02 -2.88
C VAL A 97 15.11 10.73 -1.75
N GLY A 98 15.50 9.89 -0.81
CA GLY A 98 14.59 9.40 0.23
C GLY A 98 13.38 8.71 -0.40
N TYR A 99 12.22 9.32 -0.27
CA TYR A 99 10.95 8.80 -0.81
C TYR A 99 10.27 9.74 -1.81
N ILE A 100 11.06 10.55 -2.51
CA ILE A 100 10.60 11.43 -3.59
C ILE A 100 11.53 11.29 -4.80
N ASN A 101 10.96 11.27 -6.02
CA ASN A 101 11.72 11.22 -7.24
C ASN A 101 11.84 12.61 -7.92
N GLU A 102 12.66 12.71 -8.96
CA GLU A 102 12.89 13.94 -9.70
C GLU A 102 11.66 14.52 -10.43
N ASN A 103 10.61 13.70 -10.62
CA ASN A 103 9.32 14.15 -11.15
C ASN A 103 8.36 14.62 -10.05
N GLN A 104 8.85 14.76 -8.79
CA GLN A 104 8.06 15.15 -7.62
C GLN A 104 7.00 14.12 -7.22
N VAL A 105 7.14 12.87 -7.65
CA VAL A 105 6.31 11.78 -7.11
C VAL A 105 6.88 11.38 -5.76
N ALA A 106 6.07 11.44 -4.72
CA ALA A 106 6.45 11.05 -3.37
C ALA A 106 5.58 9.90 -2.87
N LEU A 107 6.19 8.98 -2.12
CA LEU A 107 5.55 7.82 -1.51
C LEU A 107 5.86 7.73 -0.02
N GLY A 108 4.88 7.32 0.77
CA GLY A 108 5.03 6.90 2.14
C GLY A 108 4.07 5.75 2.43
N GLU A 109 4.24 5.05 3.56
CA GLU A 109 3.36 3.93 3.89
C GLU A 109 3.07 3.82 5.39
N THR A 110 2.03 3.04 5.70
CA THR A 110 1.78 2.48 7.02
C THR A 110 1.24 1.06 6.88
N THR A 111 1.82 0.11 7.62
CA THR A 111 1.33 -1.27 7.64
C THR A 111 0.05 -1.38 8.44
N PHE A 112 -1.06 -1.74 7.83
CA PHE A 112 -2.30 -2.01 8.57
C PHE A 112 -2.45 -3.48 8.98
N GLY A 113 -1.61 -4.37 8.47
CA GLY A 113 -1.66 -5.81 8.74
C GLY A 113 -2.76 -6.49 7.95
N GLY A 114 -3.94 -6.60 8.52
CA GLY A 114 -5.06 -7.30 7.92
C GLY A 114 -5.01 -8.82 8.09
N ARG A 115 -5.73 -9.53 7.25
CA ARG A 115 -5.83 -10.99 7.32
C ARG A 115 -4.53 -11.65 6.94
N THR A 116 -3.87 -12.29 7.89
CA THR A 116 -2.54 -12.89 7.71
C THR A 116 -2.53 -14.05 6.70
N GLU A 117 -3.66 -14.75 6.51
CA GLU A 117 -3.82 -15.78 5.49
C GLU A 117 -3.75 -15.23 4.04
N LEU A 118 -3.78 -13.91 3.88
CA LEU A 118 -3.65 -13.24 2.58
C LEU A 118 -2.20 -12.89 2.22
N ILE A 119 -1.25 -13.11 3.11
CA ILE A 119 0.18 -13.00 2.80
C ILE A 119 0.57 -14.15 1.86
N ASP A 120 1.12 -13.82 0.70
CA ASP A 120 1.68 -14.83 -0.22
C ASP A 120 3.16 -15.05 0.11
N PRO A 121 3.55 -16.17 0.72
CA PRO A 121 4.96 -16.43 1.06
C PRO A 121 5.86 -16.57 -0.18
N LYS A 122 5.29 -16.77 -1.35
CA LYS A 122 5.98 -16.85 -2.64
C LYS A 122 5.88 -15.56 -3.44
N GLY A 123 5.13 -14.56 -2.98
CA GLY A 123 5.04 -13.24 -3.61
C GLY A 123 6.41 -12.59 -3.65
N LEU A 124 6.86 -12.24 -4.85
CA LEU A 124 8.22 -11.71 -5.04
C LEU A 124 8.36 -10.29 -4.47
N ILE A 125 7.30 -9.48 -4.58
CA ILE A 125 7.33 -8.06 -4.28
C ILE A 125 6.89 -7.82 -2.83
N ASP A 126 7.78 -7.27 -2.00
CA ASP A 126 7.45 -6.69 -0.71
C ASP A 126 7.07 -5.20 -0.85
N TYR A 127 6.44 -4.62 0.20
CA TYR A 127 5.97 -3.24 0.18
C TYR A 127 7.08 -2.22 -0.13
N GLY A 128 8.28 -2.41 0.41
CA GLY A 128 9.36 -1.47 0.20
C GLY A 128 9.98 -1.59 -1.19
N SER A 129 10.16 -2.80 -1.71
CA SER A 129 10.56 -3.00 -3.12
C SER A 129 9.52 -2.38 -4.06
N LEU A 130 8.22 -2.50 -3.71
CA LEU A 130 7.13 -1.90 -4.47
C LEU A 130 7.24 -0.37 -4.52
N MET A 131 7.46 0.28 -3.37
CA MET A 131 7.63 1.74 -3.28
C MET A 131 8.80 2.24 -4.12
N PHE A 132 9.98 1.63 -3.96
CA PHE A 132 11.17 2.06 -4.69
C PHE A 132 11.02 1.86 -6.19
N MET A 133 10.48 0.72 -6.62
CA MET A 133 10.23 0.50 -8.06
C MET A 133 9.19 1.45 -8.63
N ALA A 134 8.16 1.82 -7.85
CA ALA A 134 7.19 2.83 -8.27
C ALA A 134 7.85 4.20 -8.42
N LEU A 135 8.66 4.64 -7.44
CA LEU A 135 9.39 5.91 -7.49
C LEU A 135 10.37 5.96 -8.68
N GLU A 136 11.14 4.91 -8.89
CA GLU A 136 12.11 4.85 -9.98
C GLU A 136 11.47 4.85 -11.38
N ARG A 137 10.17 4.59 -11.50
CA ARG A 137 9.50 4.31 -12.78
C ARG A 137 8.33 5.23 -13.12
N SER A 138 7.86 6.06 -12.17
CA SER A 138 6.68 6.89 -12.36
C SER A 138 7.01 8.37 -12.52
N SER A 139 6.23 9.05 -13.34
CA SER A 139 6.26 10.50 -13.54
C SER A 139 5.04 11.22 -12.95
N SER A 140 4.10 10.47 -12.37
CA SER A 140 2.91 11.00 -11.71
C SER A 140 2.38 10.03 -10.65
N ALA A 141 1.54 10.53 -9.73
CA ALA A 141 0.89 9.71 -8.71
C ALA A 141 0.04 8.59 -9.34
N ARG A 142 -0.70 8.89 -10.40
CA ARG A 142 -1.52 7.89 -11.12
C ARG A 142 -0.66 6.81 -11.78
N GLU A 143 0.45 7.19 -12.37
CA GLU A 143 1.38 6.22 -12.95
C GLU A 143 2.00 5.34 -11.88
N ALA A 144 2.34 5.89 -10.69
CA ALA A 144 2.81 5.11 -9.55
C ALA A 144 1.78 4.05 -9.14
N ILE A 145 0.49 4.42 -9.01
CA ILE A 145 -0.60 3.47 -8.71
C ILE A 145 -0.65 2.34 -9.75
N LYS A 146 -0.58 2.70 -11.04
CA LYS A 146 -0.60 1.70 -12.12
C LYS A 146 0.60 0.76 -12.06
N ILE A 147 1.80 1.30 -11.89
CA ILE A 147 3.05 0.51 -11.79
C ILE A 147 2.98 -0.44 -10.59
N MET A 148 2.52 0.04 -9.43
CA MET A 148 2.36 -0.79 -8.23
C MET A 148 1.37 -1.94 -8.50
N ALA A 149 0.22 -1.64 -9.11
CA ALA A 149 -0.78 -2.63 -9.46
C ALA A 149 -0.25 -3.69 -10.45
N ASP A 150 0.46 -3.26 -11.49
CA ASP A 150 1.03 -4.16 -12.51
C ASP A 150 2.12 -5.06 -11.91
N LEU A 151 3.00 -4.51 -11.06
CA LEU A 151 4.07 -5.27 -10.41
C LEU A 151 3.54 -6.37 -9.50
N VAL A 152 2.55 -6.07 -8.66
CA VAL A 152 1.99 -7.09 -7.76
C VAL A 152 1.19 -8.15 -8.51
N GLU A 153 0.54 -7.78 -9.61
CA GLU A 153 -0.18 -8.74 -10.47
C GLU A 153 0.78 -9.71 -11.16
N GLU A 154 1.89 -9.19 -11.67
CA GLU A 154 2.86 -10.00 -12.43
C GLU A 154 3.76 -10.84 -11.53
N TYR A 155 4.20 -10.29 -10.38
CA TYR A 155 5.22 -10.94 -9.54
C TYR A 155 4.68 -11.46 -8.20
N GLY A 156 3.42 -11.16 -7.84
CA GLY A 156 2.85 -11.49 -6.54
C GLY A 156 3.28 -10.53 -5.43
N TYR A 157 2.45 -10.41 -4.39
CA TYR A 157 2.67 -9.51 -3.25
C TYR A 157 2.87 -10.33 -1.97
N GLY A 158 4.02 -10.19 -1.35
CA GLY A 158 4.49 -11.02 -0.24
C GLY A 158 4.61 -10.27 1.10
N SER A 159 3.88 -9.17 1.28
CA SER A 159 3.84 -8.41 2.54
C SER A 159 2.47 -8.45 3.19
N ASP A 160 2.41 -7.94 4.41
CA ASP A 160 1.18 -7.57 5.11
C ASP A 160 0.40 -6.52 4.32
N GLY A 161 -0.81 -6.21 4.77
CA GLY A 161 -1.60 -5.13 4.20
C GLY A 161 -0.99 -3.76 4.49
N GLU A 162 -0.94 -2.91 3.46
CA GLU A 162 -0.30 -1.59 3.49
C GLU A 162 -1.23 -0.49 2.99
N THR A 163 -1.15 0.68 3.64
CA THR A 163 -1.70 1.92 3.13
C THR A 163 -0.57 2.78 2.61
N PHE A 164 -0.57 3.10 1.32
CA PHE A 164 0.40 3.99 0.69
C PHE A 164 -0.17 5.40 0.55
N SER A 165 0.59 6.40 1.03
CA SER A 165 0.45 7.81 0.65
C SER A 165 1.17 8.02 -0.67
N ILE A 166 0.51 8.61 -1.67
CA ILE A 166 1.08 8.83 -3.00
C ILE A 166 0.75 10.26 -3.41
N SER A 167 1.75 11.06 -3.77
CA SER A 167 1.51 12.42 -4.24
C SER A 167 2.40 12.79 -5.42
N ASP A 168 1.95 13.74 -6.20
CA ASP A 168 2.75 14.49 -7.17
C ASP A 168 2.45 16.00 -7.02
N ALA A 169 2.93 16.82 -7.95
CA ALA A 169 2.68 18.27 -7.93
C ALA A 169 1.20 18.64 -8.06
N ASN A 170 0.33 17.75 -8.52
CA ASN A 170 -1.04 18.05 -8.88
C ASN A 170 -2.07 17.48 -7.93
N GLU A 171 -1.84 16.26 -7.43
CA GLU A 171 -2.84 15.51 -6.68
C GLU A 171 -2.23 14.61 -5.60
N VAL A 172 -3.06 14.23 -4.65
CA VAL A 172 -2.70 13.36 -3.53
C VAL A 172 -3.66 12.19 -3.50
N TRP A 173 -3.12 11.00 -3.35
CA TRP A 173 -3.84 9.74 -3.29
C TRP A 173 -3.42 8.93 -2.07
N TYR A 174 -4.29 8.06 -1.58
CA TYR A 174 -3.85 6.92 -0.79
C TYR A 174 -4.39 5.63 -1.38
N MET A 175 -3.61 4.56 -1.25
CA MET A 175 -3.90 3.25 -1.82
C MET A 175 -3.75 2.20 -0.73
N GLU A 176 -4.80 1.45 -0.48
CA GLU A 176 -4.76 0.29 0.40
C GLU A 176 -4.65 -0.99 -0.40
N ILE A 177 -3.73 -1.87 -0.01
CA ILE A 177 -3.39 -3.10 -0.71
C ILE A 177 -3.16 -4.24 0.29
N ILE A 178 -3.61 -5.43 -0.07
CA ILE A 178 -3.31 -6.67 0.64
C ILE A 178 -3.22 -7.82 -0.36
N GLY A 179 -2.37 -8.80 -0.09
CA GLY A 179 -2.22 -9.99 -0.93
C GLY A 179 -3.50 -10.80 -1.08
N LYS A 180 -3.46 -11.78 -1.96
CA LYS A 180 -4.55 -12.76 -2.16
C LYS A 180 -4.25 -14.12 -1.49
N GLY A 181 -3.13 -14.22 -0.77
CA GLY A 181 -2.67 -15.46 -0.16
C GLY A 181 -2.07 -16.45 -1.15
N TYR A 182 -1.85 -17.66 -0.68
CA TYR A 182 -1.28 -18.72 -1.50
C TYR A 182 -2.27 -19.86 -1.71
N THR A 183 -2.74 -20.01 -2.94
CA THR A 183 -3.61 -21.11 -3.36
C THR A 183 -2.86 -21.99 -4.36
N PRO A 184 -2.26 -23.12 -3.92
CA PRO A 184 -1.45 -23.96 -4.80
C PRO A 184 -2.29 -24.62 -5.89
N LYS A 185 -1.83 -24.51 -7.13
CA LYS A 185 -2.41 -25.17 -8.28
C LYS A 185 -1.31 -25.70 -9.19
N TYR A 186 -1.37 -26.99 -9.49
CA TYR A 186 -0.43 -27.58 -10.44
C TYR A 186 -0.74 -27.13 -11.87
N ASP A 187 0.23 -26.50 -12.50
CA ASP A 187 0.17 -26.12 -13.91
C ASP A 187 0.92 -27.16 -14.79
N LYS A 188 0.15 -27.88 -15.59
CA LYS A 188 0.71 -28.95 -16.47
C LYS A 188 1.66 -28.41 -17.54
N LYS A 189 1.48 -27.15 -17.99
CA LYS A 189 2.30 -26.55 -19.03
C LYS A 189 3.66 -26.15 -18.51
N LEU A 190 3.68 -25.61 -17.27
CA LEU A 190 4.93 -25.22 -16.58
C LEU A 190 5.57 -26.39 -15.86
N ASN A 191 4.86 -27.52 -15.71
CA ASN A 191 5.27 -28.66 -14.87
C ASN A 191 5.65 -28.24 -13.45
N ASP A 192 4.89 -27.28 -12.87
CA ASP A 192 5.18 -26.68 -11.58
C ASP A 192 3.88 -26.34 -10.84
N THR A 193 4.00 -26.10 -9.52
CA THR A 193 2.92 -25.62 -8.69
C THR A 193 2.97 -24.10 -8.59
N ILE A 194 1.99 -23.44 -9.19
CA ILE A 194 1.80 -22.00 -9.18
C ILE A 194 0.83 -21.56 -8.10
N ASN A 195 0.83 -20.26 -7.75
CA ASN A 195 -0.23 -19.66 -6.97
C ASN A 195 -1.40 -19.27 -7.90
N ALA A 196 -2.57 -19.90 -7.72
CA ALA A 196 -3.78 -19.59 -8.49
C ALA A 196 -4.38 -18.22 -8.13
N ASP A 197 -4.10 -17.71 -6.94
CA ASP A 197 -4.54 -16.40 -6.44
C ASP A 197 -3.38 -15.38 -6.40
N LYS A 198 -2.36 -15.55 -7.25
CA LYS A 198 -1.23 -14.59 -7.32
C LYS A 198 -1.71 -13.15 -7.50
N GLY A 199 -1.04 -12.22 -6.84
CA GLY A 199 -1.34 -10.79 -6.90
C GLY A 199 -1.88 -10.22 -5.60
N ALA A 200 -2.62 -9.14 -5.71
CA ALA A 200 -3.21 -8.42 -4.59
C ALA A 200 -4.61 -7.89 -4.92
N VAL A 201 -5.40 -7.60 -3.88
CA VAL A 201 -6.57 -6.72 -3.95
C VAL A 201 -6.16 -5.35 -3.43
N TRP A 202 -6.69 -4.31 -4.04
CA TRP A 202 -6.33 -2.94 -3.70
C TRP A 202 -7.38 -1.95 -4.16
N VAL A 203 -7.40 -0.79 -3.51
CA VAL A 203 -8.21 0.36 -3.87
C VAL A 203 -7.41 1.63 -3.62
N ALA A 204 -7.43 2.58 -4.56
CA ALA A 204 -6.79 3.88 -4.47
C ALA A 204 -7.85 4.97 -4.56
N ILE A 205 -7.79 5.95 -3.66
CA ILE A 205 -8.74 7.07 -3.57
C ILE A 205 -7.95 8.38 -3.59
N ARG A 206 -8.39 9.31 -4.46
CA ARG A 206 -7.84 10.66 -4.50
C ARG A 206 -8.41 11.48 -3.35
N ILE A 207 -7.54 12.16 -2.62
CA ILE A 207 -7.94 13.13 -1.62
C ILE A 207 -8.45 14.38 -2.35
N PRO A 208 -9.67 14.85 -2.09
CA PRO A 208 -10.19 16.06 -2.71
C PRO A 208 -9.30 17.26 -2.40
N ASP A 209 -9.12 18.16 -3.36
CA ASP A 209 -8.34 19.38 -3.13
C ASP A 209 -8.99 20.25 -2.03
N GLY A 210 -8.18 20.87 -1.18
CA GLY A 210 -8.62 21.61 0.00
C GLY A 210 -8.78 20.75 1.27
N TYR A 211 -8.47 19.45 1.20
CA TYR A 211 -8.59 18.53 2.35
C TYR A 211 -7.25 18.03 2.86
N ILE A 212 -7.27 17.63 4.11
CA ILE A 212 -6.21 16.91 4.81
C ILE A 212 -6.72 15.51 5.13
N SER A 213 -5.87 14.52 5.02
CA SER A 213 -6.14 13.15 5.47
C SER A 213 -4.96 12.59 6.25
N GLY A 214 -5.15 11.46 6.88
CA GLY A 214 -4.09 10.77 7.60
C GLY A 214 -4.43 9.30 7.79
N HIS A 215 -3.39 8.49 7.94
CA HIS A 215 -3.52 7.09 8.28
C HIS A 215 -2.37 6.65 9.20
N ALA A 216 -2.67 5.65 9.99
CA ALA A 216 -1.74 4.92 10.83
C ALA A 216 -1.93 3.42 10.55
N ASN A 217 -1.58 2.56 11.50
CA ASN A 217 -1.58 1.11 11.29
C ASN A 217 -2.98 0.46 11.34
N ALA A 218 -3.93 1.02 10.59
CA ALA A 218 -5.25 0.44 10.38
C ALA A 218 -5.77 0.84 9.00
N ALA A 219 -6.44 -0.06 8.29
CA ALA A 219 -7.08 0.24 7.01
C ALA A 219 -8.18 1.31 7.20
N ARG A 220 -8.28 2.25 6.26
CA ARG A 220 -9.17 3.43 6.34
C ARG A 220 -10.26 3.41 5.30
N ILE A 221 -10.03 2.73 4.17
CA ILE A 221 -11.03 2.68 3.11
C ILE A 221 -12.14 1.74 3.53
N THR A 222 -13.33 2.29 3.65
CA THR A 222 -14.57 1.55 3.91
C THR A 222 -15.32 1.31 2.60
N THR A 223 -16.57 1.77 2.50
CA THR A 223 -17.32 1.76 1.25
C THR A 223 -16.80 2.84 0.31
N PHE A 224 -16.81 2.58 -0.97
CA PHE A 224 -16.37 3.53 -1.99
C PHE A 224 -17.26 3.45 -3.23
N HIS A 225 -17.24 4.50 -4.04
CA HIS A 225 -18.03 4.54 -5.27
C HIS A 225 -17.52 3.51 -6.27
N LEU A 226 -18.39 2.57 -6.62
CA LEU A 226 -18.05 1.50 -7.56
C LEU A 226 -17.95 2.04 -8.99
N ARG A 227 -17.35 1.23 -9.85
CA ARG A 227 -17.04 1.55 -11.25
C ARG A 227 -18.25 2.14 -12.00
N ASP A 228 -18.13 3.40 -12.40
CA ASP A 228 -19.05 4.09 -13.32
C ASP A 228 -18.35 4.44 -14.66
N GLY A 229 -17.04 4.24 -14.72
CA GLY A 229 -16.20 4.54 -15.87
C GLY A 229 -15.92 6.02 -16.10
N MET A 230 -16.22 6.88 -15.10
CA MET A 230 -15.95 8.32 -15.09
C MET A 230 -15.19 8.69 -13.82
N LYS A 231 -15.82 8.67 -12.65
CA LYS A 231 -15.20 8.97 -11.36
C LYS A 231 -14.49 7.76 -10.76
N SER A 232 -15.01 6.58 -11.02
CA SER A 232 -14.46 5.34 -10.53
C SER A 232 -14.19 4.37 -11.69
N ILE A 233 -12.96 3.86 -11.74
CA ILE A 233 -12.46 2.93 -12.74
C ILE A 233 -11.80 1.71 -12.08
N THR A 234 -11.54 0.69 -12.86
CA THR A 234 -10.79 -0.49 -12.43
C THR A 234 -9.48 -0.64 -13.20
N ASP A 235 -8.64 -1.58 -12.79
CA ASP A 235 -7.44 -2.00 -13.53
C ASP A 235 -7.72 -2.50 -14.97
N LYS A 236 -8.98 -2.64 -15.36
CA LYS A 236 -9.37 -2.91 -16.76
C LYS A 236 -9.56 -1.65 -17.58
N ASP A 237 -9.59 -0.50 -16.94
CA ASP A 237 -9.92 0.79 -17.58
C ASP A 237 -8.68 1.72 -17.70
N TRP A 238 -7.44 1.19 -17.70
CA TRP A 238 -6.20 1.99 -17.70
C TRP A 238 -6.13 3.09 -18.78
N LYS A 239 -6.86 2.95 -19.87
CA LYS A 239 -6.98 3.99 -20.91
C LYS A 239 -7.61 5.29 -20.37
N LYS A 240 -8.34 5.23 -19.27
CA LYS A 240 -9.01 6.35 -18.60
C LYS A 240 -8.21 6.92 -17.43
N LEU A 241 -7.05 6.35 -17.11
CA LEU A 241 -6.25 6.68 -15.93
C LEU A 241 -6.02 8.19 -15.76
N TYR A 242 -5.72 8.88 -16.86
CA TYR A 242 -5.41 10.31 -16.85
C TYR A 242 -6.62 11.23 -17.04
N ASN A 243 -7.85 10.69 -16.99
CA ASN A 243 -9.03 11.53 -16.96
C ASN A 243 -9.10 12.23 -15.58
N GLU A 244 -9.18 13.56 -15.59
CA GLU A 244 -9.20 14.40 -14.37
C GLU A 244 -10.35 14.08 -13.41
N ASN A 245 -11.48 13.58 -13.95
CA ASN A 245 -12.64 13.19 -13.14
C ASN A 245 -12.45 11.88 -12.37
N VAL A 246 -11.40 11.10 -12.67
CA VAL A 246 -11.14 9.85 -11.95
C VAL A 246 -10.66 10.16 -10.53
N GLU A 247 -11.41 9.67 -9.57
CA GLU A 247 -11.19 9.86 -8.12
C GLU A 247 -10.92 8.52 -7.42
N ILE A 248 -11.33 7.40 -8.02
CA ILE A 248 -11.19 6.06 -7.45
C ILE A 248 -10.69 5.09 -8.52
N ILE A 249 -9.69 4.29 -8.15
CA ILE A 249 -9.14 3.22 -8.98
C ILE A 249 -9.03 1.97 -8.12
N TYR A 250 -9.52 0.83 -8.58
CA TYR A 250 -9.47 -0.39 -7.78
C TYR A 250 -9.33 -1.67 -8.61
N LYS A 251 -8.93 -2.75 -7.94
CA LYS A 251 -8.81 -4.07 -8.54
C LYS A 251 -10.19 -4.61 -8.93
N HIS A 252 -10.38 -4.91 -10.21
CA HIS A 252 -11.70 -5.27 -10.77
C HIS A 252 -12.38 -6.46 -10.09
N ASP A 253 -11.61 -7.43 -9.56
CA ASP A 253 -12.14 -8.66 -8.95
C ASP A 253 -12.20 -8.60 -7.42
N ILE A 254 -12.03 -7.41 -6.82
CA ILE A 254 -11.92 -7.24 -5.36
C ILE A 254 -13.13 -7.79 -4.60
N ILE A 255 -14.34 -7.52 -5.08
CA ILE A 255 -15.59 -7.97 -4.44
C ILE A 255 -15.79 -9.48 -4.65
N ASP A 256 -15.53 -9.96 -5.86
CA ASP A 256 -15.66 -11.39 -6.17
C ASP A 256 -14.63 -12.22 -5.40
N PHE A 257 -13.42 -11.67 -5.22
CA PHE A 257 -12.41 -12.30 -4.37
C PHE A 257 -12.85 -12.36 -2.91
N ALA A 258 -13.38 -11.26 -2.36
CA ALA A 258 -13.90 -11.24 -0.99
C ALA A 258 -15.05 -12.25 -0.79
N ARG A 259 -15.95 -12.37 -1.76
CA ARG A 259 -17.04 -13.38 -1.73
C ARG A 259 -16.49 -14.80 -1.78
N ARG A 260 -15.55 -15.07 -2.68
CA ARG A 260 -14.93 -16.39 -2.84
C ARG A 260 -14.22 -16.84 -1.56
N LYS A 261 -13.63 -15.90 -0.82
CA LYS A 261 -12.98 -16.18 0.48
C LYS A 261 -13.95 -16.18 1.67
N GLY A 262 -15.23 -15.85 1.46
CA GLY A 262 -16.23 -15.78 2.55
C GLY A 262 -16.11 -14.54 3.44
N TYR A 263 -15.40 -13.50 3.01
CA TYR A 263 -15.21 -12.26 3.77
C TYR A 263 -16.34 -11.25 3.54
N PHE A 264 -17.14 -11.46 2.50
CA PHE A 264 -18.26 -10.59 2.15
C PHE A 264 -19.36 -11.41 1.45
N ASN A 265 -20.63 -11.12 1.79
CA ASN A 265 -21.80 -11.77 1.17
C ASN A 265 -22.95 -10.80 0.88
N GLY A 266 -22.71 -9.48 1.02
CA GLY A 266 -23.69 -8.42 0.81
C GLY A 266 -23.89 -8.02 -0.67
N LYS A 267 -24.62 -6.93 -0.89
CA LYS A 267 -24.72 -6.28 -2.19
C LYS A 267 -23.43 -5.54 -2.50
N ASP A 268 -23.04 -5.44 -3.76
CA ASP A 268 -21.79 -4.76 -4.15
C ASP A 268 -21.68 -3.34 -3.58
N ALA A 269 -22.79 -2.59 -3.55
CA ALA A 269 -22.83 -1.23 -3.02
C ALA A 269 -22.51 -1.13 -1.51
N ASP A 270 -22.64 -2.24 -0.78
CA ASP A 270 -22.38 -2.32 0.66
C ASP A 270 -20.94 -2.86 0.93
N PHE A 271 -20.15 -3.05 -0.11
CA PHE A 271 -18.80 -3.59 0.05
C PHE A 271 -17.89 -2.60 0.78
N ASP A 272 -17.35 -3.04 1.90
CA ASP A 272 -16.42 -2.31 2.75
C ASP A 272 -15.05 -3.03 2.71
N PHE A 273 -14.03 -2.31 2.20
CA PHE A 273 -12.68 -2.87 2.04
C PHE A 273 -12.07 -3.26 3.39
N SER A 274 -12.10 -2.35 4.35
CA SER A 274 -11.49 -2.59 5.66
C SER A 274 -12.21 -3.71 6.42
N ALA A 275 -13.53 -3.75 6.38
CA ALA A 275 -14.29 -4.82 7.01
C ALA A 275 -14.01 -6.20 6.37
N ALA A 276 -13.84 -6.24 5.07
CA ALA A 276 -13.56 -7.49 4.35
C ALA A 276 -12.13 -8.00 4.60
N PHE A 277 -11.12 -7.14 4.49
CA PHE A 277 -9.72 -7.56 4.44
C PHE A 277 -8.90 -7.24 5.67
N ALA A 278 -9.26 -6.20 6.41
CA ALA A 278 -8.53 -5.72 7.58
C ALA A 278 -9.48 -5.26 8.70
N PRO A 279 -10.42 -6.12 9.17
CA PRO A 279 -11.25 -5.75 10.30
C PRO A 279 -10.39 -5.40 11.53
N VAL A 280 -10.91 -4.58 12.43
CA VAL A 280 -10.16 -3.97 13.55
C VAL A 280 -9.35 -5.00 14.37
N ASP A 281 -9.87 -6.21 14.55
CA ASP A 281 -9.17 -7.28 15.28
C ASP A 281 -7.89 -7.77 14.61
N PHE A 282 -7.71 -7.47 13.33
CA PHE A 282 -6.53 -7.81 12.51
C PHE A 282 -5.63 -6.60 12.23
N SER A 283 -5.91 -5.43 12.83
CA SER A 283 -5.05 -4.25 12.67
C SER A 283 -3.69 -4.45 13.33
N ALA A 284 -2.63 -3.96 12.69
CA ALA A 284 -1.27 -3.97 13.23
C ALA A 284 -1.16 -3.08 14.48
N ALA A 285 -1.95 -1.99 14.57
CA ALA A 285 -2.07 -1.15 15.76
C ALA A 285 -3.51 -1.17 16.28
N ARG A 286 -3.71 -1.79 17.41
CA ARG A 286 -5.03 -1.88 18.06
C ARG A 286 -5.47 -0.62 18.81
N ILE A 287 -4.66 0.45 18.86
CA ILE A 287 -4.78 1.49 19.89
C ILE A 287 -4.95 2.90 19.36
N CYS A 288 -4.59 3.22 18.10
CA CYS A 288 -4.78 4.55 17.54
C CYS A 288 -5.70 4.50 16.32
N ASP A 289 -6.98 4.69 16.55
CA ASP A 289 -7.97 4.91 15.50
C ASP A 289 -8.03 6.39 15.17
N LEU A 290 -7.13 6.86 14.28
CA LEU A 290 -7.28 8.16 13.63
C LEU A 290 -8.36 8.04 12.55
N ARG A 291 -9.61 8.01 12.95
CA ARG A 291 -10.73 8.27 12.04
C ARG A 291 -10.82 9.77 11.82
N VAL A 292 -10.29 10.21 10.69
CA VAL A 292 -10.46 11.59 10.23
C VAL A 292 -11.49 11.61 9.12
#